data_15cc5eda72e09970afbfb3fdee2f7696
#
_entry.id   15cc5eda72e09970afbfb3fdee2f7696
#
_cell.length_a   1.000
_cell.length_b   1.000
_cell.length_c   1.000
_cell.angle_alpha   90.00
_cell.angle_beta   90.00
_cell.angle_gamma   90.00
#
_symmetry.space_group_name_H-M   'P 1'
#
loop_
_entity.id
_entity.type
_entity.pdbx_description
1 polymer ?
#
loop_
_entity_poly.entity_id
_entity_poly.type
_entity_poly.pdbx_seq_one_letter_code
_entity_poly.pdbx_strand_id
1 'polypeptide(L)'
;MRRASKRPRRRNKYNNTRTKEYASTKEQQRHGELLLLERAGKIRDLKRQVVFEVIPAQREPDTKGPRGGVKKGKTIELAVKDVADFTYINAATGEYVVEDVKGYKREAAYKIYVIKRKLMLYRFGIRVKEV
;
A
#
# COMPACT_ATOMS: atom_id res chain seq x y z
N MET A 1 -20.78 18.16 39.15
CA MET A 1 -20.31 17.43 37.93
C MET A 1 -19.03 18.06 37.43
N ARG A 2 -17.93 17.33 37.48
CA ARG A 2 -16.66 17.78 36.88
C ARG A 2 -16.74 17.60 35.38
N ARG A 3 -16.69 18.70 34.62
CA ARG A 3 -16.52 18.63 33.15
C ARG A 3 -15.13 18.08 32.83
N ALA A 4 -15.07 16.95 32.18
CA ALA A 4 -13.82 16.41 31.64
C ALA A 4 -13.23 17.43 30.65
N SER A 5 -12.07 17.99 30.97
CA SER A 5 -11.34 18.87 30.08
C SER A 5 -10.90 18.05 28.87
N LYS A 6 -11.44 18.34 27.69
CA LYS A 6 -10.97 17.77 26.44
C LYS A 6 -9.54 18.27 26.22
N ARG A 7 -8.56 17.37 26.32
CA ARG A 7 -7.18 17.68 25.94
C ARG A 7 -7.16 18.15 24.47
N PRO A 8 -6.48 19.28 24.17
CA PRO A 8 -6.39 19.75 22.80
C PRO A 8 -5.71 18.68 21.93
N ARG A 9 -6.33 18.35 20.79
CA ARG A 9 -5.75 17.46 19.80
C ARG A 9 -4.40 18.04 19.39
N ARG A 10 -3.31 17.28 19.59
CA ARG A 10 -1.98 17.65 19.08
C ARG A 10 -2.09 17.93 17.59
N ARG A 11 -1.85 19.16 17.19
CA ARG A 11 -1.70 19.55 15.78
C ARG A 11 -0.57 18.73 15.18
N ASN A 12 -0.87 18.03 14.09
CA ASN A 12 0.14 17.28 13.36
C ASN A 12 1.17 18.27 12.80
N LYS A 13 2.44 18.12 13.17
CA LYS A 13 3.56 19.02 12.84
C LYS A 13 3.69 19.30 11.34
N TYR A 14 3.11 18.47 10.50
CA TYR A 14 3.24 18.51 9.04
C TYR A 14 1.93 18.81 8.29
N ASN A 15 0.92 19.33 8.99
CA ASN A 15 -0.37 19.70 8.40
C ASN A 15 -1.07 18.56 7.61
N ASN A 16 -0.74 17.33 7.92
CA ASN A 16 -1.27 16.15 7.25
C ASN A 16 -2.57 15.71 7.93
N THR A 17 -3.70 15.97 7.31
CA THR A 17 -5.02 15.64 7.86
C THR A 17 -5.47 14.30 7.29
N ARG A 18 -5.68 13.32 8.17
CA ARG A 18 -6.25 12.04 7.78
C ARG A 18 -7.75 12.20 7.60
N THR A 19 -8.26 11.92 6.42
CA THR A 19 -9.70 11.85 6.14
C THR A 19 -10.21 10.41 6.28
N LYS A 20 -11.54 10.21 6.27
CA LYS A 20 -12.14 8.87 6.34
C LYS A 20 -11.71 7.96 5.18
N GLU A 21 -11.41 8.54 4.01
CA GLU A 21 -11.16 7.80 2.77
C GLU A 21 -9.69 7.75 2.37
N TYR A 22 -8.87 8.70 2.87
CA TYR A 22 -7.47 8.84 2.48
C TYR A 22 -6.56 8.95 3.69
N ALA A 23 -5.37 8.36 3.59
CA ALA A 23 -4.35 8.46 4.62
C ALA A 23 -3.77 9.88 4.74
N SER A 24 -3.82 10.68 3.67
CA SER A 24 -3.30 12.04 3.63
C SER A 24 -4.04 12.93 2.62
N THR A 25 -3.94 14.24 2.83
CA THR A 25 -4.44 15.24 1.87
C THR A 25 -3.73 15.15 0.52
N LYS A 26 -2.44 14.85 0.54
CA LYS A 26 -1.64 14.66 -0.68
C LYS A 26 -2.13 13.49 -1.52
N GLU A 27 -2.49 12.37 -0.86
CA GLU A 27 -3.09 11.21 -1.52
C GLU A 27 -4.44 11.57 -2.15
N GLN A 28 -5.28 12.32 -1.44
CA GLN A 28 -6.56 12.80 -1.95
C GLN A 28 -6.39 13.68 -3.20
N GLN A 29 -5.44 14.62 -3.17
CA GLN A 29 -5.14 15.46 -4.33
C GLN A 29 -4.66 14.64 -5.52
N ARG A 30 -3.76 13.69 -5.27
CA ARG A 30 -3.26 12.81 -6.34
C ARG A 30 -4.38 11.96 -6.95
N HIS A 31 -5.29 11.46 -6.13
CA HIS A 31 -6.45 10.72 -6.64
C HIS A 31 -7.32 11.61 -7.56
N GLY A 32 -7.56 12.86 -7.18
CA GLY A 32 -8.28 13.83 -8.02
C GLY A 32 -7.60 14.03 -9.38
N GLU A 33 -6.28 14.19 -9.40
CA GLU A 33 -5.51 14.32 -10.64
C GLU A 33 -5.63 13.06 -11.52
N LEU A 34 -5.50 11.89 -10.92
CA LEU A 34 -5.59 10.61 -11.64
C LEU A 34 -7.00 10.37 -12.21
N LEU A 35 -8.06 10.75 -11.48
CA LEU A 35 -9.43 10.67 -11.97
C LEU A 35 -9.65 11.56 -13.21
N LEU A 36 -9.06 12.76 -13.23
CA LEU A 36 -9.10 13.63 -14.40
C LEU A 36 -8.36 13.02 -15.59
N LEU A 37 -7.21 12.40 -15.36
CA LEU A 37 -6.45 11.72 -16.41
C LEU A 37 -7.20 10.50 -16.96
N GLU A 38 -7.87 9.74 -16.10
CA GLU A 38 -8.71 8.61 -16.52
C GLU A 38 -9.88 9.08 -17.37
N ARG A 39 -10.58 10.14 -16.95
CA ARG A 39 -11.68 10.74 -17.69
C ARG A 39 -11.23 11.28 -19.05
N ALA A 40 -10.03 11.83 -19.14
CA ALA A 40 -9.42 12.30 -20.39
C ALA A 40 -8.88 11.17 -21.28
N GLY A 41 -8.96 9.92 -20.84
CA GLY A 41 -8.46 8.76 -21.59
C GLY A 41 -6.93 8.62 -21.59
N LYS A 42 -6.22 9.34 -20.72
CA LYS A 42 -4.75 9.28 -20.61
C LYS A 42 -4.27 8.06 -19.85
N ILE A 43 -5.06 7.59 -18.90
CA ILE A 43 -4.85 6.38 -18.12
C ILE A 43 -6.13 5.54 -18.09
N ARG A 44 -5.99 4.27 -17.77
CA ARG A 44 -7.11 3.33 -17.60
C ARG A 44 -6.87 2.38 -16.44
N ASP A 45 -7.92 1.70 -15.99
CA ASP A 45 -7.89 0.71 -14.91
C ASP A 45 -7.30 1.27 -13.60
N LEU A 46 -7.68 2.49 -13.26
CA LEU A 46 -7.27 3.13 -12.02
C LEU A 46 -7.83 2.37 -10.81
N LYS A 47 -6.94 1.93 -9.94
CA LYS A 47 -7.28 1.26 -8.68
C LYS A 47 -6.55 1.92 -7.52
N ARG A 48 -7.16 1.85 -6.35
CA ARG A 48 -6.59 2.36 -5.09
C ARG A 48 -6.26 1.21 -4.15
N GLN A 49 -5.26 1.43 -3.29
CA GLN A 49 -4.92 0.53 -2.20
C GLN A 49 -4.75 -0.91 -2.66
N VAL A 50 -3.93 -1.10 -3.68
CA VAL A 50 -3.65 -2.43 -4.24
C VAL A 50 -2.58 -3.12 -3.43
N VAL A 51 -2.90 -4.32 -2.96
CA VAL A 51 -2.00 -5.13 -2.11
C VAL A 51 -1.13 -6.02 -2.97
N PHE A 52 0.19 -5.92 -2.76
CA PHE A 52 1.19 -6.82 -3.35
C PHE A 52 1.83 -7.66 -2.25
N GLU A 53 1.76 -8.96 -2.37
CA GLU A 53 2.46 -9.87 -1.46
C GLU A 53 3.91 -10.03 -1.93
N VAL A 54 4.82 -9.31 -1.27
CA VAL A 54 6.24 -9.26 -1.66
C VAL A 54 7.05 -10.42 -1.11
N ILE A 55 6.65 -10.95 0.05
CA ILE A 55 7.17 -12.20 0.62
C ILE A 55 5.97 -13.03 1.04
N PRO A 56 5.81 -14.26 0.50
CA PRO A 56 4.71 -15.12 0.89
C PRO A 56 4.84 -15.60 2.34
N ALA A 57 3.73 -15.96 2.96
CA ALA A 57 3.77 -16.64 4.25
C ALA A 57 4.59 -17.92 4.15
N GLN A 58 5.43 -18.16 5.14
CA GLN A 58 6.26 -19.35 5.23
C GLN A 58 5.64 -20.29 6.25
N ARG A 59 5.45 -21.53 5.86
CA ARG A 59 4.77 -22.56 6.64
C ARG A 59 5.60 -23.82 6.76
N GLU A 60 5.34 -24.57 7.81
CA GLU A 60 5.82 -25.95 7.91
C GLU A 60 5.18 -26.82 6.81
N PRO A 61 5.83 -27.94 6.42
CA PRO A 61 5.26 -28.84 5.41
C PRO A 61 3.86 -29.34 5.81
N ASP A 62 3.01 -29.52 4.80
CA ASP A 62 1.71 -30.11 4.97
C ASP A 62 1.85 -31.60 5.36
N THR A 63 0.95 -32.08 6.19
CA THR A 63 0.89 -33.49 6.65
C THR A 63 -0.43 -34.13 6.26
N LYS A 64 -0.49 -35.44 6.25
CA LYS A 64 -1.77 -36.19 6.09
C LYS A 64 -2.54 -36.19 7.40
N GLY A 65 -3.80 -35.80 7.34
CA GLY A 65 -4.73 -35.96 8.48
C GLY A 65 -5.16 -37.39 8.70
N PRO A 66 -5.82 -37.68 9.85
CA PRO A 66 -6.24 -39.04 10.23
C PRO A 66 -7.19 -39.72 9.23
N ARG A 67 -7.88 -38.93 8.39
CA ARG A 67 -8.85 -39.43 7.39
C ARG A 67 -8.31 -39.34 5.95
N GLY A 68 -6.98 -39.18 5.77
CA GLY A 68 -6.34 -39.09 4.45
C GLY A 68 -6.38 -37.70 3.78
N GLY A 69 -7.01 -36.68 4.40
CA GLY A 69 -7.02 -35.31 3.91
C GLY A 69 -5.71 -34.57 4.22
N VAL A 70 -5.44 -33.51 3.47
CA VAL A 70 -4.25 -32.64 3.69
C VAL A 70 -4.47 -31.77 4.91
N LYS A 71 -3.57 -31.86 5.89
CA LYS A 71 -3.47 -30.90 7.00
C LYS A 71 -2.40 -29.88 6.69
N LYS A 72 -2.79 -28.62 6.56
CA LYS A 72 -1.86 -27.52 6.30
C LYS A 72 -0.90 -27.34 7.47
N GLY A 73 0.38 -27.12 7.15
CA GLY A 73 1.41 -26.83 8.11
C GLY A 73 1.18 -25.50 8.82
N LYS A 74 1.69 -25.37 10.04
CA LYS A 74 1.64 -24.14 10.83
C LYS A 74 2.42 -23.04 10.13
N THR A 75 1.93 -21.78 10.23
CA THR A 75 2.65 -20.62 9.77
C THR A 75 3.87 -20.37 10.64
N ILE A 76 5.05 -20.34 10.03
CA ILE A 76 6.31 -19.98 10.69
C ILE A 76 6.48 -18.47 10.67
N GLU A 77 6.34 -17.87 9.49
CA GLU A 77 6.42 -16.42 9.27
C GLU A 77 5.23 -15.94 8.45
N LEU A 78 4.69 -14.79 8.81
CA LEU A 78 3.61 -14.15 8.08
C LEU A 78 4.11 -13.54 6.76
N ALA A 79 3.20 -13.39 5.81
CA ALA A 79 3.50 -12.69 4.57
C ALA A 79 3.89 -11.22 4.82
N VAL A 80 4.79 -10.70 4.01
CA VAL A 80 5.06 -9.27 3.93
C VAL A 80 4.32 -8.72 2.73
N LYS A 81 3.51 -7.69 2.96
CA LYS A 81 2.70 -7.05 1.92
C LYS A 81 3.11 -5.60 1.77
N ASP A 82 3.10 -5.14 0.54
CA ASP A 82 3.18 -3.72 0.17
C ASP A 82 1.83 -3.27 -0.37
N VAL A 83 1.33 -2.15 0.14
CA VAL A 83 0.06 -1.58 -0.33
C VAL A 83 0.37 -0.33 -1.13
N ALA A 84 0.17 -0.41 -2.45
CA ALA A 84 0.33 0.73 -3.34
C ALA A 84 -0.89 1.65 -3.24
N ASP A 85 -0.66 2.95 -3.20
CA ASP A 85 -1.76 3.93 -3.15
C ASP A 85 -2.58 3.92 -4.42
N PHE A 86 -1.94 3.85 -5.59
CA PHE A 86 -2.59 3.82 -6.89
C PHE A 86 -1.89 2.89 -7.86
N THR A 87 -2.70 2.24 -8.70
CA THR A 87 -2.22 1.51 -9.87
C THR A 87 -3.08 1.88 -11.07
N TYR A 88 -2.48 1.94 -12.24
CA TYR A 88 -3.18 2.21 -13.48
C TYR A 88 -2.34 1.78 -14.70
N ILE A 89 -2.95 1.83 -15.87
CA ILE A 89 -2.27 1.59 -17.14
C ILE A 89 -2.16 2.91 -17.88
N ASN A 90 -0.96 3.26 -18.33
CA ASN A 90 -0.75 4.38 -19.24
C ASN A 90 -1.36 4.03 -20.60
N ALA A 91 -2.39 4.79 -21.03
CA ALA A 91 -3.11 4.48 -22.25
C ALA A 91 -2.26 4.62 -23.53
N ALA A 92 -1.27 5.51 -23.52
CA ALA A 92 -0.38 5.73 -24.67
C ALA A 92 0.66 4.62 -24.83
N THR A 93 1.22 4.10 -23.74
CA THR A 93 2.34 3.14 -23.74
C THR A 93 1.93 1.72 -23.39
N GLY A 94 0.76 1.54 -22.74
CA GLY A 94 0.33 0.26 -22.18
C GLY A 94 1.09 -0.13 -20.91
N GLU A 95 1.94 0.74 -20.38
CA GLU A 95 2.72 0.49 -19.16
C GLU A 95 1.83 0.41 -17.93
N TYR A 96 2.04 -0.62 -17.12
CA TYR A 96 1.43 -0.73 -15.79
C TYR A 96 2.23 0.09 -14.78
N VAL A 97 1.56 1.06 -14.18
CA VAL A 97 2.18 2.01 -13.25
C VAL A 97 1.68 1.74 -11.85
N VAL A 98 2.60 1.70 -10.91
CA VAL A 98 2.33 1.58 -9.47
C VAL A 98 2.89 2.83 -8.78
N GLU A 99 2.03 3.56 -8.11
CA GLU A 99 2.38 4.80 -7.40
C GLU A 99 2.20 4.67 -5.90
N ASP A 100 3.17 5.23 -5.18
CA ASP A 100 3.08 5.52 -3.76
C ASP A 100 3.20 7.02 -3.52
N VAL A 101 2.24 7.56 -2.81
CA VAL A 101 2.26 8.98 -2.41
C VAL A 101 3.08 9.11 -1.14
N LYS A 102 4.21 9.79 -1.24
CA LYS A 102 5.11 10.02 -0.11
C LYS A 102 4.96 11.44 0.41
N GLY A 103 4.61 11.54 1.69
CA GLY A 103 4.66 12.79 2.44
C GLY A 103 6.05 12.97 3.07
N TYR A 104 6.05 13.21 4.38
CA TYR A 104 7.31 13.29 5.14
C TYR A 104 7.99 11.93 5.24
N LYS A 105 9.26 11.87 4.86
CA LYS A 105 10.09 10.66 4.93
C LYS A 105 10.65 10.50 6.34
N ARG A 106 9.89 9.90 7.24
CA ARG A 106 10.39 9.49 8.55
C ARG A 106 11.40 8.37 8.36
N GLU A 107 12.56 8.51 9.00
CA GLU A 107 13.72 7.65 8.75
C GLU A 107 13.42 6.15 8.87
N ALA A 108 12.81 5.70 9.97
CA ALA A 108 12.50 4.29 10.18
C ALA A 108 11.44 3.74 9.21
N ALA A 109 10.31 4.44 9.05
CA ALA A 109 9.24 4.03 8.14
C ALA A 109 9.70 4.08 6.67
N TYR A 110 10.51 5.05 6.31
CA TYR A 110 11.06 5.16 4.96
C TYR A 110 12.03 4.02 4.65
N LYS A 111 12.87 3.60 5.59
CA LYS A 111 13.77 2.44 5.42
C LYS A 111 12.99 1.16 5.15
N ILE A 112 11.91 0.91 5.88
CA ILE A 112 11.01 -0.24 5.63
C ILE A 112 10.40 -0.15 4.24
N TYR A 113 9.92 1.02 3.85
CA TYR A 113 9.38 1.26 2.51
C TYR A 113 10.42 0.99 1.41
N VAL A 114 11.66 1.43 1.58
CA VAL A 114 12.74 1.17 0.61
C VAL A 114 12.97 -0.32 0.42
N ILE A 115 12.93 -1.11 1.50
CA ILE A 115 13.03 -2.58 1.40
C ILE A 115 11.87 -3.15 0.61
N LYS A 116 10.64 -2.74 0.89
CA LYS A 116 9.45 -3.18 0.15
C LYS A 116 9.51 -2.80 -1.33
N ARG A 117 9.97 -1.59 -1.63
CA ARG A 117 10.19 -1.12 -3.00
C ARG A 117 11.19 -2.01 -3.76
N LYS A 118 12.29 -2.38 -3.12
CA LYS A 118 13.29 -3.30 -3.68
C LYS A 118 12.71 -4.69 -3.93
N LEU A 119 11.87 -5.18 -3.01
CA LEU A 119 11.16 -6.45 -3.15
C LEU A 119 10.14 -6.41 -4.29
N MET A 120 9.45 -5.29 -4.49
CA MET A 120 8.55 -5.09 -5.64
C MET A 120 9.30 -5.25 -6.96
N LEU A 121 10.46 -4.63 -7.09
CA LEU A 121 11.29 -4.76 -8.29
C LEU A 121 11.83 -6.18 -8.46
N TYR A 122 12.33 -6.79 -7.40
CA TYR A 122 12.88 -8.15 -7.43
C TYR A 122 11.82 -9.20 -7.79
N ARG A 123 10.66 -9.16 -7.14
CA ARG A 123 9.62 -10.18 -7.30
C ARG A 123 8.76 -9.99 -8.54
N PHE A 124 8.36 -8.75 -8.82
CA PHE A 124 7.38 -8.45 -9.87
C PHE A 124 7.96 -7.68 -11.06
N GLY A 125 9.21 -7.23 -10.98
CA GLY A 125 9.78 -6.34 -12.00
C GLY A 125 9.16 -4.95 -12.02
N ILE A 126 8.46 -4.56 -10.95
CA ILE A 126 7.75 -3.29 -10.86
C ILE A 126 8.63 -2.23 -10.20
N ARG A 127 8.85 -1.13 -10.91
CA ARG A 127 9.47 0.08 -10.37
C ARG A 127 8.38 0.96 -9.79
N VAL A 128 8.29 1.02 -8.46
CA VAL A 128 7.32 1.88 -7.78
C VAL A 128 7.67 3.34 -7.99
N LYS A 129 6.69 4.12 -8.45
CA LYS A 129 6.83 5.56 -8.65
C LYS A 129 6.43 6.29 -7.38
N GLU A 130 7.37 7.04 -6.81
CA GLU A 130 7.09 7.94 -5.71
C GLU A 130 6.54 9.27 -6.22
N VAL A 131 5.45 9.72 -5.65
CA VAL A 131 4.80 10.98 -6.03
C VAL A 131 4.75 11.98 -4.87
#